data_1c508c421c3625810e75b293dd81682c
#
_entry.id   1c508c421c3625810e75b293dd81682c
#
_cell.length_a   1.000
_cell.length_b   1.000
_cell.length_c   1.000
_cell.angle_alpha   90.00
_cell.angle_beta   90.00
_cell.angle_gamma   90.00
#
_symmetry.space_group_name_H-M   'P 1'
#
loop_
_entity.id
_entity.type
_entity.pdbx_description
1 polymer ?
#
loop_
_entity_poly.entity_id
_entity_poly.type
_entity_poly.pdbx_seq_one_letter_code
_entity_poly.pdbx_strand_id
1 'polypeptide(L)'
;MLGASGCAALIYQVVWFQLLGVVLGASAVSVGILLATFMGGMCLGSGLCARFISSRYHPLRVLACLELGIALLGLVVLGALPALGGIYTAFAGSGASGILLRALFACLCLLPPTVLMGATLPVVARWTETTRIGIARIGFLYCGNIVGAVGGAVLAGFYLLREHDVAFATYCAVALNLAVAFGALALGGKAPPAPRQAASAAHEVNVESWPVYLTIAFSGMTALAAEVVWTRTLSLLLGATVYAFALIVAVFLLGLGVGSGVGALLGRKVDARAALGACQLLLCVAIVWGAHALAQQLAYWPLDVTLPTPGAVALQLDLLRTAYAILPATLLWGASFPLALAALAARDLDPARLVGGVYVANTLGAVCGAVATSLLLIPWLGSQGTQRALVLAAALSAALALVGADRIRSYRFMRTGTVAGGILLAAALAYAVPDLPRELIAF
;
A
#
# COMPACT_ATOMS: atom_id res chain seq x y z
N MET A 1 -14.82 12.91 2.51
CA MET A 1 -15.32 11.58 2.87
C MET A 1 -14.22 10.51 2.72
N LEU A 2 -13.71 10.23 1.50
CA LEU A 2 -12.65 9.20 1.33
C LEU A 2 -11.38 9.50 2.14
N GLY A 3 -10.98 10.77 2.26
CA GLY A 3 -9.86 11.13 3.14
C GLY A 3 -10.12 10.81 4.62
N ALA A 4 -11.32 11.05 5.12
CA ALA A 4 -11.70 10.71 6.49
C ALA A 4 -11.76 9.18 6.70
N SER A 5 -12.28 8.44 5.70
CA SER A 5 -12.26 6.96 5.70
C SER A 5 -10.82 6.42 5.72
N GLY A 6 -9.92 6.96 4.88
CA GLY A 6 -8.50 6.61 4.88
C GLY A 6 -7.81 6.95 6.22
N CYS A 7 -8.13 8.07 6.82
CA CYS A 7 -7.64 8.47 8.14
C CYS A 7 -8.06 7.44 9.22
N ALA A 8 -9.33 7.07 9.27
CA ALA A 8 -9.83 6.06 10.20
C ALA A 8 -9.15 4.70 9.98
N ALA A 9 -8.99 4.28 8.72
CA ALA A 9 -8.36 3.00 8.39
C ALA A 9 -6.92 2.91 8.91
N LEU A 10 -6.13 3.98 8.81
CA LEU A 10 -4.76 3.99 9.31
C LEU A 10 -4.68 4.16 10.83
N ILE A 11 -5.60 4.85 11.46
CA ILE A 11 -5.70 4.83 12.93
C ILE A 11 -5.93 3.39 13.40
N TYR A 12 -6.89 2.65 12.80
CA TYR A 12 -7.10 1.25 13.12
C TYR A 12 -5.86 0.40 12.84
N GLN A 13 -5.21 0.58 11.72
CA GLN A 13 -4.01 -0.19 11.37
C GLN A 13 -2.92 -0.04 12.43
N VAL A 14 -2.60 1.19 12.84
CA VAL A 14 -1.56 1.46 13.85
C VAL A 14 -1.98 0.90 15.22
N VAL A 15 -3.23 1.10 15.60
CA VAL A 15 -3.80 0.59 16.86
C VAL A 15 -3.78 -0.94 16.90
N TRP A 16 -4.26 -1.61 15.86
CA TRP A 16 -4.31 -3.07 15.81
C TRP A 16 -2.90 -3.67 15.70
N PHE A 17 -1.99 -2.99 15.02
CA PHE A 17 -0.59 -3.38 14.98
C PHE A 17 0.03 -3.40 16.38
N GLN A 18 -0.23 -2.36 17.17
CA GLN A 18 0.23 -2.29 18.56
C GLN A 18 -0.44 -3.37 19.44
N LEU A 19 -1.77 -3.50 19.38
CA LEU A 19 -2.53 -4.47 20.18
C LEU A 19 -2.11 -5.91 19.88
N LEU A 20 -2.04 -6.27 18.61
CA LEU A 20 -1.68 -7.62 18.19
C LEU A 20 -0.18 -7.88 18.38
N GLY A 21 0.65 -6.84 18.30
CA GLY A 21 2.07 -6.91 18.62
C GLY A 21 2.32 -7.34 20.07
N VAL A 22 1.50 -6.89 21.01
CA VAL A 22 1.56 -7.31 22.42
C VAL A 22 1.21 -8.80 22.57
N VAL A 23 0.21 -9.29 21.83
CA VAL A 23 -0.27 -10.68 21.92
C VAL A 23 0.61 -11.64 21.13
N LEU A 24 0.97 -11.29 19.89
CA LEU A 24 1.70 -12.16 18.96
C LEU A 24 3.22 -12.02 19.06
N GLY A 25 3.69 -10.98 19.75
CA GLY A 25 5.11 -10.59 19.83
C GLY A 25 5.55 -9.70 18.67
N ALA A 26 6.57 -8.90 18.89
CA ALA A 26 7.13 -7.92 17.94
C ALA A 26 8.13 -8.54 16.93
N SER A 27 7.98 -9.81 16.56
CA SER A 27 8.88 -10.46 15.59
C SER A 27 8.59 -10.00 14.15
N ALA A 28 9.60 -10.03 13.28
CA ALA A 28 9.44 -9.74 11.85
C ALA A 28 8.36 -10.62 11.19
N VAL A 29 8.22 -11.87 11.64
CA VAL A 29 7.19 -12.81 11.19
C VAL A 29 5.80 -12.32 11.59
N SER A 30 5.62 -11.85 12.83
CA SER A 30 4.33 -11.31 13.30
C SER A 30 3.93 -10.08 12.52
N VAL A 31 4.87 -9.17 12.29
CA VAL A 31 4.68 -7.96 11.44
C VAL A 31 4.23 -8.35 10.04
N GLY A 32 4.94 -9.29 9.41
CA GLY A 32 4.60 -9.78 8.07
C GLY A 32 3.20 -10.40 8.00
N ILE A 33 2.81 -11.21 9.00
CA ILE A 33 1.47 -11.80 9.10
C ILE A 33 0.40 -10.71 9.24
N LEU A 34 0.63 -9.71 10.10
CA LEU A 34 -0.34 -8.62 10.30
C LEU A 34 -0.54 -7.80 9.03
N LEU A 35 0.54 -7.41 8.37
CA LEU A 35 0.49 -6.67 7.10
C LEU A 35 -0.17 -7.51 5.99
N ALA A 36 0.21 -8.78 5.86
CA ALA A 36 -0.37 -9.68 4.87
C ALA A 36 -1.88 -9.88 5.10
N THR A 37 -2.32 -10.03 6.36
CA THR A 37 -3.74 -10.18 6.70
C THR A 37 -4.51 -8.91 6.42
N PHE A 38 -3.98 -7.75 6.82
CA PHE A 38 -4.62 -6.45 6.58
C PHE A 38 -4.78 -6.18 5.08
N MET A 39 -3.69 -6.30 4.32
CA MET A 39 -3.69 -6.11 2.87
C MET A 39 -4.50 -7.18 2.15
N GLY A 40 -4.41 -8.44 2.59
CA GLY A 40 -5.19 -9.55 2.06
C GLY A 40 -6.70 -9.34 2.22
N GLY A 41 -7.14 -8.82 3.38
CA GLY A 41 -8.52 -8.43 3.61
C GLY A 41 -8.98 -7.34 2.67
N MET A 42 -8.19 -6.27 2.49
CA MET A 42 -8.49 -5.21 1.54
C MET A 42 -8.54 -5.73 0.09
N CYS A 43 -7.66 -6.64 -0.28
CA CYS A 43 -7.68 -7.32 -1.58
C CYS A 43 -8.98 -8.08 -1.80
N LEU A 44 -9.36 -8.92 -0.84
CA LEU A 44 -10.61 -9.69 -0.89
C LEU A 44 -11.83 -8.76 -1.01
N GLY A 45 -11.89 -7.71 -0.19
CA GLY A 45 -12.98 -6.74 -0.21
C GLY A 45 -13.11 -6.03 -1.55
N SER A 46 -12.01 -5.60 -2.14
CA SER A 46 -11.98 -4.95 -3.44
C SER A 46 -12.43 -5.91 -4.56
N GLY A 47 -11.97 -7.16 -4.56
CA GLY A 47 -12.35 -8.17 -5.55
C GLY A 47 -13.80 -8.64 -5.40
N LEU A 48 -14.27 -8.85 -4.17
CA LEU A 48 -15.63 -9.30 -3.88
C LEU A 48 -16.69 -8.21 -4.14
N CYS A 49 -16.32 -6.93 -3.96
CA CYS A 49 -17.24 -5.81 -4.15
C CYS A 49 -17.95 -5.85 -5.50
N ALA A 50 -17.21 -6.06 -6.58
CA ALA A 50 -17.76 -6.10 -7.93
C ALA A 50 -18.71 -7.29 -8.18
N ARG A 51 -18.55 -8.39 -7.41
CA ARG A 51 -19.36 -9.61 -7.54
C ARG A 51 -20.63 -9.59 -6.68
N PHE A 52 -20.52 -9.12 -5.44
CA PHE A 52 -21.58 -9.23 -4.43
C PHE A 52 -22.40 -7.94 -4.26
N ILE A 53 -21.83 -6.78 -4.54
CA ILE A 53 -22.55 -5.51 -4.43
C ILE A 53 -23.19 -5.18 -5.78
N SER A 54 -24.52 -5.30 -5.84
CA SER A 54 -25.30 -4.99 -7.04
C SER A 54 -25.17 -3.51 -7.43
N SER A 55 -25.02 -3.24 -8.75
CA SER A 55 -25.04 -1.88 -9.31
C SER A 55 -26.39 -1.15 -9.16
N ARG A 56 -27.43 -1.85 -8.68
CA ARG A 56 -28.76 -1.27 -8.42
C ARG A 56 -28.77 -0.35 -7.20
N TYR A 57 -27.88 -0.58 -6.24
CA TYR A 57 -27.82 0.24 -5.03
C TYR A 57 -27.02 1.51 -5.26
N HIS A 58 -27.50 2.60 -4.65
CA HIS A 58 -26.81 3.89 -4.73
C HIS A 58 -25.43 3.80 -4.03
N PRO A 59 -24.31 4.15 -4.71
CA PRO A 59 -22.95 3.96 -4.19
C PRO A 59 -22.73 4.58 -2.80
N LEU A 60 -23.30 5.76 -2.53
CA LEU A 60 -23.17 6.41 -1.22
C LEU A 60 -23.91 5.68 -0.11
N ARG A 61 -25.04 5.02 -0.39
CA ARG A 61 -25.73 4.19 0.63
C ARG A 61 -24.90 2.94 0.96
N VAL A 62 -24.31 2.34 -0.07
CA VAL A 62 -23.41 1.20 0.13
C VAL A 62 -22.18 1.64 0.93
N LEU A 63 -21.57 2.77 0.59
CA LEU A 63 -20.46 3.34 1.34
C LEU A 63 -20.84 3.54 2.82
N ALA A 64 -22.01 4.12 3.09
CA ALA A 64 -22.48 4.30 4.47
C ALA A 64 -22.60 2.97 5.24
N CYS A 65 -23.16 1.93 4.60
CA CYS A 65 -23.23 0.61 5.22
C CYS A 65 -21.85 0.00 5.51
N LEU A 66 -20.89 0.18 4.58
CA LEU A 66 -19.51 -0.29 4.78
C LEU A 66 -18.86 0.43 5.96
N GLU A 67 -18.96 1.76 6.04
CA GLU A 67 -18.37 2.56 7.10
C GLU A 67 -18.98 2.26 8.47
N LEU A 68 -20.31 2.02 8.54
CA LEU A 68 -20.98 1.56 9.77
C LEU A 68 -20.49 0.17 10.19
N GLY A 69 -20.33 -0.73 9.22
CA GLY A 69 -19.79 -2.07 9.46
C GLY A 69 -18.35 -2.03 9.98
N ILE A 70 -17.49 -1.17 9.41
CA ILE A 70 -16.11 -0.97 9.86
C ILE A 70 -16.09 -0.42 11.29
N ALA A 71 -16.92 0.59 11.60
CA ALA A 71 -17.03 1.15 12.94
C ALA A 71 -17.43 0.09 13.97
N LEU A 72 -18.46 -0.71 13.65
CA LEU A 72 -18.93 -1.79 14.52
C LEU A 72 -17.85 -2.85 14.76
N LEU A 73 -17.20 -3.32 13.69
CA LEU A 73 -16.14 -4.32 13.78
C LEU A 73 -14.90 -3.79 14.51
N GLY A 74 -14.58 -2.50 14.37
CA GLY A 74 -13.52 -1.84 15.14
C GLY A 74 -13.76 -1.90 16.65
N LEU A 75 -15.02 -1.67 17.09
CA LEU A 75 -15.42 -1.83 18.49
C LEU A 75 -15.39 -3.29 18.94
N VAL A 76 -15.83 -4.21 18.07
CA VAL A 76 -15.80 -5.65 18.37
C VAL A 76 -14.35 -6.13 18.57
N VAL A 77 -13.43 -5.72 17.71
CA VAL A 77 -12.00 -6.07 17.85
C VAL A 77 -11.45 -5.54 19.16
N LEU A 78 -11.72 -4.27 19.50
CA LEU A 78 -11.26 -3.66 20.75
C LEU A 78 -11.76 -4.45 21.97
N GLY A 79 -13.03 -4.84 22.00
CA GLY A 79 -13.63 -5.56 23.15
C GLY A 79 -13.27 -7.05 23.21
N ALA A 80 -13.12 -7.70 22.06
CA ALA A 80 -12.86 -9.13 21.98
C ALA A 80 -11.37 -9.49 22.15
N LEU A 81 -10.45 -8.58 21.83
CA LEU A 81 -9.03 -8.87 21.80
C LEU A 81 -8.44 -9.35 23.14
N PRO A 82 -8.81 -8.80 24.33
CA PRO A 82 -8.33 -9.30 25.62
C PRO A 82 -8.72 -10.76 25.89
N ALA A 83 -9.98 -11.12 25.58
CA ALA A 83 -10.47 -12.49 25.76
C ALA A 83 -9.80 -13.46 24.77
N LEU A 84 -9.73 -13.09 23.51
CA LEU A 84 -9.07 -13.88 22.46
C LEU A 84 -7.57 -14.01 22.71
N GLY A 85 -6.89 -12.98 23.24
CA GLY A 85 -5.49 -13.02 23.62
C GLY A 85 -5.21 -14.06 24.71
N GLY A 86 -6.09 -14.18 25.71
CA GLY A 86 -6.01 -15.22 26.74
C GLY A 86 -6.11 -16.64 26.16
N ILE A 87 -7.01 -16.85 25.21
CA ILE A 87 -7.13 -18.13 24.50
C ILE A 87 -5.85 -18.40 23.67
N TYR A 88 -5.38 -17.40 22.94
CA TYR A 88 -4.15 -17.54 22.13
C TYR A 88 -2.95 -17.94 22.99
N THR A 89 -2.72 -17.26 24.12
CA THR A 89 -1.57 -17.56 25.00
C THR A 89 -1.64 -18.96 25.61
N ALA A 90 -2.82 -19.50 25.83
CA ALA A 90 -3.01 -20.87 26.33
C ALA A 90 -2.61 -21.95 25.31
N PHE A 91 -2.69 -21.65 24.01
CA PHE A 91 -2.34 -22.56 22.92
C PHE A 91 -1.07 -22.18 22.18
N ALA A 92 -0.38 -21.10 22.61
CA ALA A 92 0.82 -20.61 21.95
C ALA A 92 1.93 -21.65 21.91
N GLY A 93 2.29 -22.07 20.70
CA GLY A 93 3.35 -23.02 20.41
C GLY A 93 4.56 -22.34 19.71
N SER A 94 5.65 -23.09 19.56
CA SER A 94 6.84 -22.69 18.82
C SER A 94 6.88 -23.35 17.44
N GLY A 95 7.68 -22.79 16.52
CA GLY A 95 7.84 -23.35 15.17
C GLY A 95 6.65 -23.09 14.23
N ALA A 96 6.42 -24.01 13.29
CA ALA A 96 5.40 -23.85 12.25
C ALA A 96 3.96 -23.76 12.80
N SER A 97 3.65 -24.52 13.86
CA SER A 97 2.35 -24.46 14.54
C SER A 97 2.08 -23.10 15.18
N GLY A 98 3.12 -22.49 15.77
CA GLY A 98 3.02 -21.14 16.33
C GLY A 98 2.79 -20.08 15.26
N ILE A 99 3.44 -20.19 14.10
CA ILE A 99 3.21 -19.28 12.95
C ILE A 99 1.78 -19.42 12.44
N LEU A 100 1.28 -20.65 12.29
CA LEU A 100 -0.09 -20.90 11.82
C LEU A 100 -1.13 -20.33 12.79
N LEU A 101 -0.92 -20.52 14.09
CA LEU A 101 -1.84 -19.99 15.11
C LEU A 101 -1.85 -18.45 15.11
N ARG A 102 -0.69 -17.81 14.94
CA ARG A 102 -0.58 -16.35 14.78
C ARG A 102 -1.36 -15.85 13.56
N ALA A 103 -1.19 -16.52 12.43
CA ALA A 103 -1.89 -16.19 11.19
C ALA A 103 -3.40 -16.34 11.34
N LEU A 104 -3.88 -17.44 11.95
CA LEU A 104 -5.30 -17.69 12.20
C LEU A 104 -5.90 -16.61 13.12
N PHE A 105 -5.18 -16.27 14.20
CA PHE A 105 -5.63 -15.27 15.16
C PHE A 105 -5.70 -13.87 14.51
N ALA A 106 -4.67 -13.47 13.75
CA ALA A 106 -4.64 -12.23 13.00
C ALA A 106 -5.79 -12.19 11.96
N CYS A 107 -6.01 -13.28 11.23
CA CYS A 107 -7.11 -13.39 10.27
C CYS A 107 -8.47 -13.23 10.93
N LEU A 108 -8.71 -13.86 12.05
CA LEU A 108 -9.98 -13.76 12.77
C LEU A 108 -10.29 -12.31 13.19
N CYS A 109 -9.28 -11.58 13.67
CA CYS A 109 -9.44 -10.22 14.15
C CYS A 109 -9.49 -9.18 13.02
N LEU A 110 -8.58 -9.29 12.03
CA LEU A 110 -8.36 -8.23 11.05
C LEU A 110 -9.13 -8.41 9.75
N LEU A 111 -9.36 -9.65 9.32
CA LEU A 111 -9.93 -9.90 8.00
C LEU A 111 -11.34 -9.30 7.83
N PRO A 112 -12.28 -9.45 8.77
CA PRO A 112 -13.63 -8.91 8.60
C PRO A 112 -13.67 -7.39 8.37
N PRO A 113 -13.06 -6.54 9.22
CA PRO A 113 -13.09 -5.09 8.98
C PRO A 113 -12.28 -4.66 7.75
N THR A 114 -11.14 -5.31 7.45
CA THR A 114 -10.32 -4.94 6.30
C THR A 114 -10.96 -5.32 4.96
N VAL A 115 -11.77 -6.38 4.91
CA VAL A 115 -12.61 -6.70 3.74
C VAL A 115 -13.61 -5.56 3.45
N LEU A 116 -14.26 -5.01 4.47
CA LEU A 116 -15.15 -3.86 4.28
C LEU A 116 -14.39 -2.62 3.83
N MET A 117 -13.21 -2.34 4.41
CA MET A 117 -12.33 -1.24 4.00
C MET A 117 -11.92 -1.37 2.53
N GLY A 118 -11.57 -2.58 2.07
CA GLY A 118 -11.17 -2.84 0.70
C GLY A 118 -12.29 -2.60 -0.33
N ALA A 119 -13.55 -2.72 0.07
CA ALA A 119 -14.70 -2.48 -0.81
C ALA A 119 -15.02 -0.99 -1.02
N THR A 120 -14.52 -0.07 -0.19
CA THR A 120 -14.89 1.36 -0.23
C THR A 120 -14.53 2.03 -1.54
N LEU A 121 -13.29 1.88 -2.01
CA LEU A 121 -12.83 2.52 -3.25
C LEU A 121 -13.57 2.02 -4.51
N PRO A 122 -13.73 0.70 -4.74
CA PRO A 122 -14.53 0.20 -5.86
C PRO A 122 -15.99 0.66 -5.85
N VAL A 123 -16.60 0.77 -4.67
CA VAL A 123 -17.98 1.29 -4.54
C VAL A 123 -18.07 2.74 -5.01
N VAL A 124 -17.15 3.59 -4.57
CA VAL A 124 -17.14 5.00 -4.95
C VAL A 124 -16.76 5.17 -6.43
N ALA A 125 -15.91 4.30 -6.97
CA ALA A 125 -15.52 4.31 -8.37
C ALA A 125 -16.72 4.15 -9.32
N ARG A 126 -17.80 3.46 -8.92
CA ARG A 126 -19.04 3.35 -9.71
C ARG A 126 -19.74 4.69 -9.99
N TRP A 127 -19.36 5.75 -9.29
CA TRP A 127 -19.89 7.09 -9.54
C TRP A 127 -19.15 7.82 -10.66
N THR A 128 -18.12 7.22 -11.21
CA THR A 128 -17.30 7.81 -12.28
C THR A 128 -17.51 7.06 -13.60
N GLU A 129 -17.27 7.76 -14.72
CA GLU A 129 -17.26 7.15 -16.04
C GLU A 129 -15.89 6.54 -16.35
N THR A 130 -15.84 5.52 -17.21
CA THR A 130 -14.59 4.91 -17.71
C THR A 130 -13.91 5.74 -18.82
N THR A 131 -14.14 7.05 -18.83
CA THR A 131 -13.42 8.03 -19.67
C THR A 131 -12.06 8.37 -19.05
N ARG A 132 -11.13 8.92 -19.84
CA ARG A 132 -9.83 9.42 -19.32
C ARG A 132 -10.00 10.40 -18.16
N ILE A 133 -11.05 11.23 -18.20
CA ILE A 133 -11.37 12.20 -17.15
C ILE A 133 -11.93 11.48 -15.91
N GLY A 134 -12.84 10.52 -16.11
CA GLY A 134 -13.40 9.71 -15.01
C GLY A 134 -12.34 8.91 -14.27
N ILE A 135 -11.41 8.29 -15.00
CA ILE A 135 -10.29 7.53 -14.42
C ILE A 135 -9.35 8.45 -13.63
N ALA A 136 -9.03 9.64 -14.16
CA ALA A 136 -8.26 10.62 -13.41
C ALA A 136 -8.97 11.04 -12.11
N ARG A 137 -10.31 11.18 -12.12
CA ARG A 137 -11.10 11.41 -10.91
C ARG A 137 -10.95 10.28 -9.89
N ILE A 138 -10.95 9.02 -10.33
CA ILE A 138 -10.69 7.86 -9.45
C ILE A 138 -9.28 7.97 -8.84
N GLY A 139 -8.26 8.32 -9.63
CA GLY A 139 -6.91 8.55 -9.14
C GLY A 139 -6.83 9.65 -8.07
N PHE A 140 -7.56 10.77 -8.26
CA PHE A 140 -7.65 11.82 -7.25
C PHE A 140 -8.42 11.41 -6.00
N LEU A 141 -9.48 10.60 -6.14
CA LEU A 141 -10.20 10.04 -5.00
C LEU A 141 -9.30 9.09 -4.19
N TYR A 142 -8.51 8.28 -4.88
CA TYR A 142 -7.50 7.41 -4.27
C TYR A 142 -6.40 8.23 -3.58
N CYS A 143 -5.87 9.28 -4.24
CA CYS A 143 -4.95 10.23 -3.64
C CYS A 143 -5.51 10.84 -2.34
N GLY A 144 -6.74 11.32 -2.38
CA GLY A 144 -7.43 11.87 -1.20
C GLY A 144 -7.56 10.87 -0.05
N ASN A 145 -7.84 9.59 -0.37
CA ASN A 145 -7.87 8.51 0.61
C ASN A 145 -6.50 8.30 1.27
N ILE A 146 -5.43 8.28 0.47
CA ILE A 146 -4.06 8.10 0.97
C ILE A 146 -3.59 9.31 1.79
N VAL A 147 -3.90 10.55 1.36
CA VAL A 147 -3.58 11.75 2.15
C VAL A 147 -4.28 11.71 3.52
N GLY A 148 -5.54 11.25 3.55
CA GLY A 148 -6.23 10.99 4.81
C GLY A 148 -5.54 9.92 5.64
N ALA A 149 -5.08 8.86 5.01
CA ALA A 149 -4.31 7.78 5.65
C ALA A 149 -3.01 8.29 6.29
N VAL A 150 -2.26 9.18 5.61
CA VAL A 150 -1.10 9.88 6.20
C VAL A 150 -1.50 10.63 7.46
N GLY A 151 -2.58 11.42 7.39
CA GLY A 151 -3.11 12.13 8.56
C GLY A 151 -3.47 11.19 9.71
N GLY A 152 -4.07 10.05 9.40
CA GLY A 152 -4.42 9.00 10.37
C GLY A 152 -3.19 8.38 11.03
N ALA A 153 -2.16 8.03 10.25
CA ALA A 153 -0.92 7.45 10.76
C ALA A 153 -0.18 8.43 11.70
N VAL A 154 -0.06 9.70 11.27
CA VAL A 154 0.55 10.76 12.08
C VAL A 154 -0.26 11.01 13.36
N LEU A 155 -1.58 11.14 13.23
CA LEU A 155 -2.46 11.37 14.37
C LEU A 155 -2.38 10.22 15.38
N ALA A 156 -2.41 8.97 14.90
CA ALA A 156 -2.32 7.79 15.75
C ALA A 156 -0.95 7.70 16.46
N GLY A 157 0.15 7.80 15.71
CA GLY A 157 1.49 7.56 16.25
C GLY A 157 2.04 8.70 17.10
N PHE A 158 1.67 9.96 16.80
CA PHE A 158 2.25 11.14 17.46
C PHE A 158 1.35 11.78 18.52
N TYR A 159 0.05 11.54 18.46
CA TYR A 159 -0.90 12.15 19.39
C TYR A 159 -1.75 11.12 20.12
N LEU A 160 -2.55 10.30 19.42
CA LEU A 160 -3.54 9.44 20.07
C LEU A 160 -2.92 8.38 20.98
N LEU A 161 -1.87 7.70 20.51
CA LEU A 161 -1.20 6.64 21.29
C LEU A 161 -0.11 7.16 22.22
N ARG A 162 0.26 8.42 22.07
CA ARG A 162 1.24 9.08 22.95
C ARG A 162 0.58 9.73 24.17
N GLU A 163 -0.53 10.44 23.95
CA GLU A 163 -1.22 11.23 24.99
C GLU A 163 -2.42 10.49 25.58
N HIS A 164 -2.92 9.46 24.87
CA HIS A 164 -4.09 8.68 25.22
C HIS A 164 -3.82 7.17 25.05
N ASP A 165 -4.85 6.38 25.27
CA ASP A 165 -4.79 4.93 25.16
C ASP A 165 -5.32 4.42 23.80
N VAL A 166 -5.18 3.12 23.61
CA VAL A 166 -5.65 2.38 22.43
C VAL A 166 -7.17 2.47 22.25
N ALA A 167 -7.92 2.52 23.36
CA ALA A 167 -9.38 2.62 23.33
C ALA A 167 -9.82 3.98 22.79
N PHE A 168 -9.21 5.06 23.27
CA PHE A 168 -9.48 6.40 22.77
C PHE A 168 -9.15 6.56 21.28
N ALA A 169 -8.01 6.04 20.84
CA ALA A 169 -7.64 6.04 19.42
C ALA A 169 -8.67 5.28 18.57
N THR A 170 -9.15 4.13 19.07
CA THR A 170 -10.22 3.36 18.40
C THR A 170 -11.52 4.16 18.32
N TYR A 171 -11.93 4.84 19.40
CA TYR A 171 -13.14 5.67 19.39
C TYR A 171 -13.03 6.84 18.42
N CYS A 172 -11.86 7.46 18.27
CA CYS A 172 -11.63 8.49 17.25
C CYS A 172 -11.83 7.94 15.83
N ALA A 173 -11.31 6.74 15.54
CA ALA A 173 -11.51 6.08 14.24
C ALA A 173 -12.99 5.74 14.00
N VAL A 174 -13.68 5.21 15.01
CA VAL A 174 -15.14 4.96 14.98
C VAL A 174 -15.91 6.25 14.68
N ALA A 175 -15.60 7.34 15.37
CA ALA A 175 -16.26 8.64 15.15
C ALA A 175 -16.06 9.15 13.71
N LEU A 176 -14.86 8.98 13.13
CA LEU A 176 -14.60 9.32 11.73
C LEU A 176 -15.45 8.48 10.78
N ASN A 177 -15.53 7.17 10.97
CA ASN A 177 -16.34 6.29 10.14
C ASN A 177 -17.83 6.64 10.25
N LEU A 178 -18.34 6.92 11.44
CA LEU A 178 -19.72 7.38 11.63
C LEU A 178 -19.97 8.71 10.91
N ALA A 179 -19.05 9.67 10.99
CA ALA A 179 -19.15 10.94 10.29
C ALA A 179 -19.21 10.74 8.77
N VAL A 180 -18.38 9.83 8.23
CA VAL A 180 -18.41 9.46 6.79
C VAL A 180 -19.74 8.80 6.43
N ALA A 181 -20.22 7.86 7.24
CA ALA A 181 -21.46 7.14 7.00
C ALA A 181 -22.67 8.10 6.97
N PHE A 182 -22.81 8.96 7.98
CA PHE A 182 -23.90 9.94 8.03
C PHE A 182 -23.79 10.98 6.91
N GLY A 183 -22.57 11.45 6.59
CA GLY A 183 -22.33 12.32 5.43
C GLY A 183 -22.73 11.66 4.12
N ALA A 184 -22.40 10.36 3.94
CA ALA A 184 -22.79 9.59 2.76
C ALA A 184 -24.31 9.41 2.64
N LEU A 185 -25.00 9.16 3.74
CA LEU A 185 -26.46 9.07 3.76
C LEU A 185 -27.12 10.42 3.42
N ALA A 186 -26.63 11.52 4.02
CA ALA A 186 -27.16 12.86 3.79
C ALA A 186 -27.01 13.30 2.32
N LEU A 187 -25.86 13.01 1.70
CA LEU A 187 -25.60 13.30 0.30
C LEU A 187 -26.33 12.34 -0.65
N GLY A 188 -26.45 11.06 -0.27
CA GLY A 188 -27.10 10.03 -1.07
C GLY A 188 -28.59 10.24 -1.28
N GLY A 189 -29.25 11.03 -0.39
CA GLY A 189 -30.64 11.46 -0.57
C GLY A 189 -30.85 12.59 -1.59
N LYS A 190 -29.80 13.35 -1.90
CA LYS A 190 -29.83 14.52 -2.77
C LYS A 190 -29.13 14.31 -4.11
N ALA A 191 -28.32 13.26 -4.23
CA ALA A 191 -27.50 13.02 -5.41
C ALA A 191 -28.30 12.32 -6.52
N PRO A 192 -28.08 12.67 -7.80
CA PRO A 192 -28.68 11.95 -8.92
C PRO A 192 -28.25 10.47 -8.90
N PRO A 193 -29.13 9.56 -9.37
CA PRO A 193 -28.76 8.15 -9.47
C PRO A 193 -27.50 8.01 -10.32
N ALA A 194 -26.65 7.06 -9.92
CA ALA A 194 -25.43 6.75 -10.69
C ALA A 194 -25.81 6.44 -12.15
N PRO A 195 -24.99 6.82 -13.14
CA PRO A 195 -25.25 6.51 -14.53
C PRO A 195 -25.51 5.00 -14.67
N ARG A 196 -26.67 4.62 -15.22
CA ARG A 196 -26.97 3.21 -15.50
C ARG A 196 -26.00 2.73 -16.59
N GLN A 197 -24.91 2.14 -16.21
CA GLN A 197 -24.11 1.40 -17.15
C GLN A 197 -24.87 0.11 -17.49
N ALA A 198 -25.13 -0.09 -18.77
CA ALA A 198 -25.70 -1.36 -19.25
C ALA A 198 -24.85 -2.49 -18.68
N ALA A 199 -25.51 -3.52 -18.15
CA ALA A 199 -24.83 -4.71 -17.65
C ALA A 199 -24.05 -5.30 -18.85
N SER A 200 -22.78 -4.90 -18.97
CA SER A 200 -21.90 -5.47 -19.98
C SER A 200 -21.71 -6.93 -19.62
N ALA A 201 -22.09 -7.80 -20.55
CA ALA A 201 -21.83 -9.23 -20.49
C ALA A 201 -20.36 -9.43 -20.09
N ALA A 202 -20.10 -10.51 -19.36
CA ALA A 202 -18.76 -10.86 -18.90
C ALA A 202 -17.77 -10.72 -20.06
N HIS A 203 -17.06 -9.58 -20.13
CA HIS A 203 -16.00 -9.42 -21.09
C HIS A 203 -14.88 -10.31 -20.61
N GLU A 204 -14.55 -11.31 -21.41
CA GLU A 204 -13.34 -12.09 -21.26
C GLU A 204 -12.17 -11.11 -21.12
N VAL A 205 -11.28 -11.38 -20.19
CA VAL A 205 -10.04 -10.61 -19.99
C VAL A 205 -9.34 -10.57 -21.36
N ASN A 206 -9.35 -9.40 -21.98
CA ASN A 206 -8.75 -9.26 -23.30
C ASN A 206 -7.29 -9.71 -23.17
N VAL A 207 -6.86 -10.64 -24.02
CA VAL A 207 -5.51 -11.25 -23.96
C VAL A 207 -4.39 -10.20 -23.94
N GLU A 208 -4.65 -8.99 -24.39
CA GLU A 208 -3.72 -7.86 -24.39
C GLU A 208 -3.59 -7.13 -23.02
N SER A 209 -4.44 -7.42 -22.04
CA SER A 209 -4.46 -6.68 -20.74
C SER A 209 -3.62 -7.33 -19.64
N TRP A 210 -3.31 -8.62 -19.73
CA TRP A 210 -2.57 -9.36 -18.70
C TRP A 210 -1.18 -8.78 -18.37
N PRO A 211 -0.40 -8.18 -19.33
CA PRO A 211 0.89 -7.63 -18.97
C PRO A 211 0.79 -6.43 -18.01
N VAL A 212 -0.27 -5.62 -18.14
CA VAL A 212 -0.50 -4.50 -17.23
C VAL A 212 -0.88 -5.00 -15.83
N TYR A 213 -1.72 -6.05 -15.73
CA TYR A 213 -2.04 -6.66 -14.44
C TYR A 213 -0.81 -7.28 -13.77
N LEU A 214 0.07 -7.95 -14.52
CA LEU A 214 1.33 -8.44 -13.97
C LEU A 214 2.28 -7.31 -13.59
N THR A 215 2.38 -6.26 -14.42
CA THR A 215 3.18 -5.07 -14.08
C THR A 215 2.76 -4.48 -12.76
N ILE A 216 1.47 -4.28 -12.55
CA ILE A 216 0.99 -3.69 -11.29
C ILE A 216 1.13 -4.66 -10.10
N ALA A 217 1.03 -5.97 -10.32
CA ALA A 217 1.31 -6.96 -9.30
C ALA A 217 2.78 -6.93 -8.86
N PHE A 218 3.73 -6.86 -9.81
CA PHE A 218 5.16 -6.68 -9.49
C PHE A 218 5.45 -5.33 -8.84
N SER A 219 4.75 -4.28 -9.24
CA SER A 219 4.85 -2.97 -8.59
C SER A 219 4.44 -3.04 -7.12
N GLY A 220 3.29 -3.66 -6.80
CA GLY A 220 2.85 -3.89 -5.43
C GLY A 220 3.81 -4.80 -4.65
N MET A 221 4.30 -5.87 -5.29
CA MET A 221 5.28 -6.79 -4.69
C MET A 221 6.54 -6.07 -4.28
N THR A 222 7.13 -5.27 -5.17
CA THR A 222 8.35 -4.52 -4.87
C THR A 222 8.12 -3.43 -3.83
N ALA A 223 6.95 -2.80 -3.80
CA ALA A 223 6.59 -1.76 -2.83
C ALA A 223 6.58 -2.31 -1.40
N LEU A 224 5.78 -3.34 -1.13
CA LEU A 224 5.67 -3.91 0.22
C LEU A 224 6.95 -4.67 0.64
N ALA A 225 7.64 -5.31 -0.30
CA ALA A 225 8.92 -5.92 -0.03
C ALA A 225 9.98 -4.88 0.39
N ALA A 226 10.04 -3.74 -0.29
CA ALA A 226 10.91 -2.62 0.06
C ALA A 226 10.50 -2.00 1.41
N GLU A 227 9.20 -1.83 1.67
CA GLU A 227 8.69 -1.33 2.95
C GLU A 227 9.18 -2.21 4.12
N VAL A 228 9.11 -3.54 3.98
CA VAL A 228 9.61 -4.48 5.01
C VAL A 228 11.12 -4.30 5.24
N VAL A 229 11.94 -4.27 4.17
CA VAL A 229 13.39 -4.10 4.28
C VAL A 229 13.77 -2.76 4.87
N TRP A 230 13.14 -1.69 4.36
CA TRP A 230 13.46 -0.32 4.76
C TRP A 230 12.95 0.02 6.16
N THR A 231 11.77 -0.48 6.55
CA THR A 231 11.28 -0.35 7.94
C THR A 231 12.25 -1.01 8.90
N ARG A 232 12.74 -2.22 8.59
CA ARG A 232 13.75 -2.89 9.41
C ARG A 232 15.03 -2.06 9.52
N THR A 233 15.56 -1.56 8.41
CA THR A 233 16.81 -0.79 8.39
C THR A 233 16.67 0.56 9.08
N LEU A 234 15.56 1.28 8.82
CA LEU A 234 15.27 2.56 9.48
C LEU A 234 15.00 2.39 10.97
N SER A 235 14.39 1.29 11.40
CA SER A 235 14.20 1.01 12.83
C SER A 235 15.51 0.78 13.57
N LEU A 236 16.58 0.31 12.90
CA LEU A 236 17.91 0.25 13.48
C LEU A 236 18.54 1.65 13.66
N LEU A 237 18.19 2.60 12.79
CA LEU A 237 18.71 3.97 12.82
C LEU A 237 17.91 4.91 13.75
N LEU A 238 16.56 4.76 13.75
CA LEU A 238 15.64 5.66 14.45
C LEU A 238 15.13 5.09 15.78
N GLY A 239 15.47 3.81 16.07
CA GLY A 239 14.89 3.04 17.17
C GLY A 239 13.63 2.26 16.76
N ALA A 240 13.43 1.10 17.37
CA ALA A 240 12.30 0.21 17.12
C ALA A 240 11.06 0.64 17.93
N THR A 241 10.57 1.83 17.71
CA THR A 241 9.44 2.43 18.42
C THR A 241 8.22 2.59 17.52
N VAL A 242 7.03 2.72 18.13
CA VAL A 242 5.79 3.07 17.41
C VAL A 242 5.92 4.38 16.67
N TYR A 243 6.65 5.33 17.24
CA TYR A 243 6.99 6.62 16.64
C TYR A 243 7.73 6.44 15.31
N ALA A 244 8.84 5.67 15.31
CA ALA A 244 9.62 5.41 14.09
C ALA A 244 8.77 4.70 13.03
N PHE A 245 7.97 3.70 13.43
CA PHE A 245 7.06 3.02 12.52
C PHE A 245 6.03 3.97 11.91
N ALA A 246 5.35 4.77 12.72
CA ALA A 246 4.35 5.74 12.25
C ALA A 246 4.96 6.78 11.28
N LEU A 247 6.18 7.25 11.57
CA LEU A 247 6.94 8.17 10.71
C LEU A 247 7.22 7.54 9.34
N ILE A 248 7.76 6.31 9.33
CA ILE A 248 8.10 5.59 8.10
C ILE A 248 6.85 5.37 7.24
N VAL A 249 5.76 4.87 7.85
CA VAL A 249 4.48 4.67 7.17
C VAL A 249 3.90 5.98 6.64
N ALA A 250 3.98 7.06 7.41
CA ALA A 250 3.49 8.37 6.98
C ALA A 250 4.24 8.89 5.74
N VAL A 251 5.57 8.79 5.71
CA VAL A 251 6.39 9.18 4.55
C VAL A 251 6.11 8.28 3.35
N PHE A 252 6.00 6.97 3.58
CA PHE A 252 5.68 6.00 2.52
C PHE A 252 4.33 6.32 1.86
N LEU A 253 3.30 6.49 2.67
CA LEU A 253 1.96 6.84 2.20
C LEU A 253 1.90 8.24 1.56
N LEU A 254 2.62 9.22 2.09
CA LEU A 254 2.72 10.55 1.48
C LEU A 254 3.24 10.45 0.05
N GLY A 255 4.32 9.68 -0.14
CA GLY A 255 4.87 9.41 -1.47
C GLY A 255 3.87 8.72 -2.38
N LEU A 256 3.18 7.68 -1.89
CA LEU A 256 2.13 7.00 -2.64
C LEU A 256 0.99 7.95 -3.03
N GLY A 257 0.55 8.81 -2.12
CA GLY A 257 -0.54 9.76 -2.35
C GLY A 257 -0.16 10.81 -3.40
N VAL A 258 0.95 11.50 -3.22
CA VAL A 258 1.45 12.51 -4.17
C VAL A 258 1.74 11.87 -5.52
N GLY A 259 2.41 10.72 -5.54
CA GLY A 259 2.69 9.95 -6.74
C GLY A 259 1.43 9.56 -7.50
N SER A 260 0.38 9.12 -6.78
CA SER A 260 -0.91 8.80 -7.38
C SER A 260 -1.56 10.02 -8.05
N GLY A 261 -1.50 11.20 -7.42
CA GLY A 261 -1.97 12.44 -8.04
C GLY A 261 -1.20 12.76 -9.34
N VAL A 262 0.13 12.66 -9.31
CA VAL A 262 0.99 12.87 -10.50
C VAL A 262 0.69 11.84 -11.58
N GLY A 263 0.57 10.55 -11.24
CA GLY A 263 0.23 9.48 -12.17
C GLY A 263 -1.13 9.67 -12.83
N ALA A 264 -2.13 10.14 -12.06
CA ALA A 264 -3.45 10.46 -12.59
C ALA A 264 -3.42 11.62 -13.60
N LEU A 265 -2.57 12.63 -13.39
CA LEU A 265 -2.37 13.73 -14.33
C LEU A 265 -1.62 13.28 -15.58
N LEU A 266 -0.56 12.48 -15.42
CA LEU A 266 0.24 11.95 -16.52
C LEU A 266 -0.59 11.06 -17.44
N GLY A 267 -1.41 10.15 -16.89
CA GLY A 267 -2.28 9.25 -17.65
C GLY A 267 -3.31 9.95 -18.55
N ARG A 268 -3.55 11.25 -18.33
CA ARG A 268 -4.40 12.08 -19.21
C ARG A 268 -3.65 12.63 -20.43
N LYS A 269 -2.34 12.87 -20.29
CA LYS A 269 -1.54 13.64 -21.26
C LYS A 269 -0.68 12.76 -22.16
N VAL A 270 -0.23 11.62 -21.66
CA VAL A 270 0.71 10.73 -22.37
C VAL A 270 0.13 9.34 -22.56
N ASP A 271 0.82 8.50 -23.33
CA ASP A 271 0.50 7.08 -23.39
C ASP A 271 0.72 6.43 -22.02
N ALA A 272 -0.38 5.99 -21.41
CA ALA A 272 -0.38 5.52 -20.03
C ALA A 272 0.46 4.25 -19.86
N ARG A 273 0.53 3.38 -20.89
CA ARG A 273 1.30 2.15 -20.84
C ARG A 273 2.80 2.41 -20.94
N ALA A 274 3.22 3.31 -21.83
CA ALA A 274 4.60 3.76 -21.93
C ALA A 274 5.04 4.47 -20.66
N ALA A 275 4.18 5.34 -20.09
CA ALA A 275 4.44 6.02 -18.83
C ALA A 275 4.56 5.04 -17.65
N LEU A 276 3.75 3.98 -17.60
CA LEU A 276 3.84 2.91 -16.61
C LEU A 276 5.20 2.19 -16.73
N GLY A 277 5.61 1.83 -17.95
CA GLY A 277 6.91 1.19 -18.19
C GLY A 277 8.10 2.06 -17.78
N ALA A 278 8.07 3.36 -18.12
CA ALA A 278 9.08 4.33 -17.71
C ALA A 278 9.11 4.48 -16.17
N CYS A 279 7.95 4.49 -15.52
CA CYS A 279 7.81 4.53 -14.07
C CYS A 279 8.52 3.33 -13.41
N GLN A 280 8.33 2.12 -13.94
CA GLN A 280 9.00 0.91 -13.42
C GLN A 280 10.53 0.92 -13.67
N LEU A 281 11.01 1.49 -14.78
CA LEU A 281 12.45 1.70 -15.01
C LEU A 281 13.06 2.67 -14.01
N LEU A 282 12.39 3.78 -13.76
CA LEU A 282 12.82 4.75 -12.74
C LEU A 282 12.80 4.16 -11.34
N LEU A 283 11.89 3.22 -11.06
CA LEU A 283 11.88 2.48 -9.79
C LEU A 283 13.16 1.68 -9.54
N CYS A 284 13.79 1.12 -10.58
CA CYS A 284 15.08 0.46 -10.43
C CYS A 284 16.12 1.42 -9.83
N VAL A 285 16.18 2.65 -10.35
CA VAL A 285 17.08 3.69 -9.85
C VAL A 285 16.71 4.13 -8.44
N ALA A 286 15.42 4.33 -8.16
CA ALA A 286 14.94 4.79 -6.88
C ALA A 286 15.13 3.76 -5.75
N ILE A 287 15.02 2.45 -6.05
CA ILE A 287 15.31 1.38 -5.09
C ILE A 287 16.80 1.37 -4.73
N VAL A 288 17.68 1.50 -5.74
CA VAL A 288 19.13 1.57 -5.50
C VAL A 288 19.51 2.84 -4.73
N TRP A 289 18.85 3.97 -5.04
CA TRP A 289 19.00 5.20 -4.26
C TRP A 289 18.66 4.97 -2.79
N GLY A 290 17.49 4.39 -2.48
CA GLY A 290 17.08 4.08 -1.11
C GLY A 290 18.07 3.17 -0.40
N ALA A 291 18.54 2.10 -1.08
CA ALA A 291 19.56 1.20 -0.56
C ALA A 291 20.88 1.94 -0.21
N HIS A 292 21.33 2.81 -1.10
CA HIS A 292 22.55 3.59 -0.93
C HIS A 292 22.41 4.63 0.18
N ALA A 293 21.29 5.36 0.20
CA ALA A 293 20.97 6.32 1.23
C ALA A 293 20.98 5.68 2.63
N LEU A 294 20.31 4.54 2.79
CA LEU A 294 20.22 3.84 4.07
C LEU A 294 21.57 3.24 4.52
N ALA A 295 22.34 2.64 3.60
CA ALA A 295 23.55 1.93 3.95
C ALA A 295 24.78 2.83 4.10
N GLN A 296 24.90 3.90 3.29
CA GLN A 296 26.15 4.68 3.20
C GLN A 296 26.02 6.15 3.61
N GLN A 297 24.81 6.69 3.59
CA GLN A 297 24.62 8.11 3.91
C GLN A 297 23.99 8.31 5.29
N LEU A 298 22.86 7.71 5.55
CA LEU A 298 22.15 7.91 6.82
C LEU A 298 22.85 7.27 8.00
N ALA A 299 23.57 6.14 7.78
CA ALA A 299 24.38 5.48 8.79
C ALA A 299 25.53 6.37 9.33
N TYR A 300 26.03 7.27 8.47
CA TYR A 300 27.14 8.19 8.79
C TYR A 300 26.71 9.64 8.82
N TRP A 301 25.40 9.93 8.92
CA TRP A 301 24.92 11.30 8.98
C TRP A 301 25.43 11.99 10.24
N PRO A 302 26.16 13.12 10.10
CA PRO A 302 26.79 13.77 11.25
C PRO A 302 25.71 14.34 12.18
N LEU A 303 25.47 13.66 13.29
CA LEU A 303 24.71 14.17 14.41
C LEU A 303 25.67 14.40 15.57
N ASP A 304 25.67 15.59 16.07
CA ASP A 304 26.31 15.87 17.34
C ASP A 304 25.40 15.36 18.47
N VAL A 305 25.67 14.17 18.97
CA VAL A 305 24.90 13.51 20.03
C VAL A 305 25.04 14.25 21.36
N THR A 306 26.00 15.17 21.47
CA THR A 306 26.25 15.93 22.68
C THR A 306 25.37 17.17 22.82
N LEU A 307 24.73 17.61 21.70
CA LEU A 307 23.82 18.74 21.71
C LEU A 307 22.39 18.27 22.06
N PRO A 308 21.76 18.86 23.10
CA PRO A 308 20.37 18.57 23.41
C PRO A 308 19.50 19.07 22.23
N THR A 309 19.07 18.14 21.36
CA THR A 309 18.17 18.45 20.25
C THR A 309 16.75 18.57 20.78
N PRO A 310 16.08 19.74 20.63
CA PRO A 310 14.66 19.86 20.94
C PRO A 310 13.87 18.80 20.21
N GLY A 311 12.87 18.18 20.84
CA GLY A 311 12.11 17.07 20.25
C GLY A 311 11.50 17.38 18.87
N ALA A 312 11.13 18.66 18.62
CA ALA A 312 10.65 19.12 17.33
C ALA A 312 11.74 19.06 16.23
N VAL A 313 12.99 19.39 16.57
CA VAL A 313 14.12 19.33 15.62
C VAL A 313 14.50 17.89 15.34
N ALA A 314 14.49 17.02 16.35
CA ALA A 314 14.73 15.59 16.18
C ALA A 314 13.70 14.98 15.23
N LEU A 315 12.39 15.28 15.42
CA LEU A 315 11.33 14.85 14.53
C LEU A 315 11.54 15.32 13.08
N GLN A 316 11.90 16.60 12.88
CA GLN A 316 12.15 17.14 11.55
C GLN A 316 13.33 16.43 10.86
N LEU A 317 14.39 16.14 11.61
CA LEU A 317 15.56 15.42 11.10
C LEU A 317 15.20 13.98 10.70
N ASP A 318 14.46 13.27 11.55
CA ASP A 318 14.04 11.90 11.28
C ASP A 318 13.08 11.84 10.08
N LEU A 319 12.17 12.83 9.96
CA LEU A 319 11.30 12.97 8.80
C LEU A 319 12.10 13.22 7.51
N LEU A 320 13.06 14.13 7.56
CA LEU A 320 13.91 14.46 6.41
C LEU A 320 14.76 13.27 5.97
N ARG A 321 15.37 12.56 6.90
CA ARG A 321 16.17 11.36 6.66
C ARG A 321 15.33 10.25 6.02
N THR A 322 14.16 9.98 6.60
CA THR A 322 13.24 8.99 6.08
C THR A 322 12.77 9.38 4.68
N ALA A 323 12.35 10.64 4.48
CA ALA A 323 11.93 11.13 3.18
C ALA A 323 13.04 11.05 2.13
N TYR A 324 14.26 11.45 2.48
CA TYR A 324 15.42 11.38 1.58
C TYR A 324 15.67 9.97 1.05
N ALA A 325 15.54 8.95 1.91
CA ALA A 325 15.79 7.57 1.52
C ALA A 325 14.64 6.95 0.71
N ILE A 326 13.39 7.12 1.14
CA ILE A 326 12.29 6.29 0.63
C ILE A 326 11.31 7.06 -0.28
N LEU A 327 11.23 8.39 -0.19
CA LEU A 327 10.25 9.18 -0.92
C LEU A 327 10.36 9.04 -2.46
N PRO A 328 11.56 8.99 -3.08
CA PRO A 328 11.66 8.85 -4.54
C PRO A 328 10.99 7.59 -5.08
N ALA A 329 11.17 6.45 -4.41
CA ALA A 329 10.54 5.19 -4.84
C ALA A 329 9.04 5.17 -4.57
N THR A 330 8.60 5.70 -3.42
CA THR A 330 7.18 5.71 -3.05
C THR A 330 6.33 6.60 -3.96
N LEU A 331 6.89 7.70 -4.47
CA LEU A 331 6.26 8.52 -5.51
C LEU A 331 6.00 7.72 -6.80
N LEU A 332 6.96 6.91 -7.22
CA LEU A 332 6.84 6.09 -8.43
C LEU A 332 5.86 4.93 -8.24
N TRP A 333 5.88 4.23 -7.09
CA TRP A 333 4.86 3.21 -6.78
C TRP A 333 3.46 3.83 -6.75
N GLY A 334 3.32 5.01 -6.15
CA GLY A 334 2.06 5.75 -6.14
C GLY A 334 1.54 6.07 -7.54
N ALA A 335 2.41 6.51 -8.45
CA ALA A 335 2.06 6.82 -9.83
C ALA A 335 1.66 5.58 -10.64
N SER A 336 2.18 4.41 -10.31
CA SER A 336 1.94 3.16 -11.05
C SER A 336 0.46 2.76 -11.07
N PHE A 337 -0.27 2.94 -9.96
CA PHE A 337 -1.67 2.52 -9.85
C PHE A 337 -2.60 3.28 -10.82
N PRO A 338 -2.67 4.63 -10.84
CA PRO A 338 -3.50 5.35 -11.78
C PRO A 338 -3.03 5.21 -13.23
N LEU A 339 -1.72 5.02 -13.48
CA LEU A 339 -1.21 4.73 -14.81
C LEU A 339 -1.68 3.36 -15.31
N ALA A 340 -1.71 2.34 -14.47
CA ALA A 340 -2.25 1.02 -14.82
C ALA A 340 -3.76 1.10 -15.11
N LEU A 341 -4.54 1.84 -14.30
CA LEU A 341 -5.95 2.11 -14.57
C LEU A 341 -6.15 2.78 -15.93
N ALA A 342 -5.35 3.81 -16.24
CA ALA A 342 -5.44 4.52 -17.50
C ALA A 342 -5.02 3.66 -18.69
N ALA A 343 -4.05 2.74 -18.51
CA ALA A 343 -3.61 1.80 -19.56
C ALA A 343 -4.67 0.74 -19.89
N LEU A 344 -5.52 0.37 -18.93
CA LEU A 344 -6.58 -0.64 -19.07
C LEU A 344 -7.95 -0.03 -19.41
N ALA A 345 -8.06 1.31 -19.44
CA ALA A 345 -9.33 1.99 -19.68
C ALA A 345 -9.94 1.66 -21.03
N ALA A 346 -11.14 1.09 -21.03
CA ALA A 346 -11.98 0.90 -22.20
C ALA A 346 -13.38 1.46 -21.93
N ARG A 347 -14.09 1.93 -22.99
CA ARG A 347 -15.35 2.66 -22.85
C ARG A 347 -16.50 1.87 -22.23
N ASP A 348 -16.46 0.53 -22.31
CA ASP A 348 -17.57 -0.34 -21.92
C ASP A 348 -17.29 -1.18 -20.64
N LEU A 349 -16.25 -0.85 -19.88
CA LEU A 349 -15.93 -1.54 -18.62
C LEU A 349 -16.63 -0.91 -17.42
N ASP A 350 -17.16 -1.73 -16.52
CA ASP A 350 -17.62 -1.28 -15.19
C ASP A 350 -16.41 -0.71 -14.40
N PRO A 351 -16.42 0.57 -13.99
CA PRO A 351 -15.34 1.19 -13.22
C PRO A 351 -14.97 0.42 -11.95
N ALA A 352 -15.95 -0.19 -11.29
CA ALA A 352 -15.69 -0.99 -10.09
C ALA A 352 -14.90 -2.27 -10.41
N ARG A 353 -15.17 -2.91 -11.55
CA ARG A 353 -14.41 -4.09 -12.00
C ARG A 353 -13.01 -3.71 -12.40
N LEU A 354 -12.83 -2.59 -13.11
CA LEU A 354 -11.52 -2.10 -13.51
C LEU A 354 -10.66 -1.78 -12.27
N VAL A 355 -11.18 -0.96 -11.36
CA VAL A 355 -10.49 -0.58 -10.12
C VAL A 355 -10.25 -1.80 -9.24
N GLY A 356 -11.27 -2.65 -9.06
CA GLY A 356 -11.16 -3.87 -8.28
C GLY A 356 -10.10 -4.82 -8.83
N GLY A 357 -10.06 -5.02 -10.15
CA GLY A 357 -9.07 -5.89 -10.80
C GLY A 357 -7.63 -5.39 -10.63
N VAL A 358 -7.38 -4.10 -10.89
CA VAL A 358 -6.06 -3.48 -10.72
C VAL A 358 -5.65 -3.48 -9.24
N TYR A 359 -6.59 -3.19 -8.33
CA TYR A 359 -6.34 -3.22 -6.90
C TYR A 359 -6.00 -4.63 -6.41
N VAL A 360 -6.76 -5.64 -6.83
CA VAL A 360 -6.50 -7.05 -6.49
C VAL A 360 -5.11 -7.47 -6.98
N ALA A 361 -4.76 -7.17 -8.25
CA ALA A 361 -3.45 -7.52 -8.79
C ALA A 361 -2.31 -6.85 -7.99
N ASN A 362 -2.42 -5.54 -7.75
CA ASN A 362 -1.45 -4.80 -6.95
C ASN A 362 -1.30 -5.37 -5.53
N THR A 363 -2.41 -5.65 -4.87
CA THR A 363 -2.41 -6.07 -3.46
C THR A 363 -2.00 -7.53 -3.30
N LEU A 364 -2.36 -8.42 -4.24
CA LEU A 364 -1.83 -9.79 -4.25
C LEU A 364 -0.31 -9.77 -4.39
N GLY A 365 0.21 -8.96 -5.32
CA GLY A 365 1.65 -8.74 -5.43
C GLY A 365 2.25 -8.24 -4.12
N ALA A 366 1.64 -7.23 -3.50
CA ALA A 366 2.07 -6.65 -2.23
C ALA A 366 2.14 -7.69 -1.10
N VAL A 367 1.09 -8.50 -0.94
CA VAL A 367 1.05 -9.58 0.06
C VAL A 367 2.14 -10.61 -0.20
N CYS A 368 2.29 -11.07 -1.45
CA CYS A 368 3.37 -11.98 -1.83
C CYS A 368 4.75 -11.37 -1.54
N GLY A 369 4.94 -10.09 -1.85
CA GLY A 369 6.18 -9.37 -1.57
C GLY A 369 6.51 -9.29 -0.08
N ALA A 370 5.55 -8.89 0.75
CA ALA A 370 5.74 -8.79 2.20
C ALA A 370 6.07 -10.16 2.82
N VAL A 371 5.30 -11.20 2.47
CA VAL A 371 5.50 -12.56 3.01
C VAL A 371 6.81 -13.16 2.52
N ALA A 372 7.08 -13.11 1.21
CA ALA A 372 8.31 -13.64 0.65
C ALA A 372 9.55 -12.94 1.22
N THR A 373 9.49 -11.61 1.39
CA THR A 373 10.61 -10.85 1.96
C THR A 373 10.85 -11.22 3.42
N SER A 374 9.80 -11.29 4.24
CA SER A 374 9.92 -11.58 5.67
C SER A 374 10.36 -13.01 5.95
N LEU A 375 9.86 -13.99 5.20
CA LEU A 375 10.05 -15.42 5.48
C LEU A 375 11.19 -16.06 4.68
N LEU A 376 11.49 -15.53 3.47
CA LEU A 376 12.43 -16.17 2.54
C LEU A 376 13.59 -15.26 2.16
N LEU A 377 13.33 -14.06 1.61
CA LEU A 377 14.39 -13.27 1.00
C LEU A 377 15.36 -12.71 2.03
N ILE A 378 14.88 -12.12 3.13
CA ILE A 378 15.76 -11.60 4.18
C ILE A 378 16.55 -12.72 4.88
N PRO A 379 15.95 -13.86 5.29
CA PRO A 379 16.69 -14.96 5.89
C PRO A 379 17.76 -15.60 4.99
N TRP A 380 17.48 -15.70 3.66
CA TRP A 380 18.38 -16.40 2.74
C TRP A 380 19.37 -15.49 2.02
N LEU A 381 18.95 -14.29 1.63
CA LEU A 381 19.75 -13.38 0.81
C LEU A 381 20.25 -12.15 1.59
N GLY A 382 19.78 -11.96 2.82
CA GLY A 382 20.02 -10.73 3.57
C GLY A 382 19.32 -9.52 2.97
N SER A 383 19.50 -8.35 3.58
CA SER A 383 18.88 -7.10 3.14
C SER A 383 19.40 -6.63 1.77
N GLN A 384 20.71 -6.81 1.50
CA GLN A 384 21.33 -6.45 0.22
C GLN A 384 20.78 -7.30 -0.93
N GLY A 385 20.86 -8.63 -0.79
CA GLY A 385 20.38 -9.57 -1.80
C GLY A 385 18.89 -9.40 -2.09
N THR A 386 18.10 -9.10 -1.05
CA THR A 386 16.68 -8.76 -1.19
C THR A 386 16.49 -7.52 -2.06
N GLN A 387 17.20 -6.43 -1.79
CA GLN A 387 17.09 -5.19 -2.59
C GLN A 387 17.53 -5.39 -4.05
N ARG A 388 18.57 -6.23 -4.30
CA ARG A 388 18.95 -6.66 -5.65
C ARG A 388 17.80 -7.38 -6.37
N ALA A 389 17.14 -8.31 -5.67
CA ALA A 389 15.98 -9.01 -6.23
C ALA A 389 14.82 -8.04 -6.56
N LEU A 390 14.59 -7.00 -5.74
CA LEU A 390 13.58 -5.98 -6.01
C LEU A 390 13.89 -5.15 -7.26
N VAL A 391 15.17 -4.78 -7.49
CA VAL A 391 15.59 -4.09 -8.71
C VAL A 391 15.31 -4.94 -9.95
N LEU A 392 15.64 -6.23 -9.90
CA LEU A 392 15.37 -7.16 -11.01
C LEU A 392 13.86 -7.36 -11.25
N ALA A 393 13.07 -7.43 -10.19
CA ALA A 393 11.61 -7.53 -10.29
C ALA A 393 10.99 -6.25 -10.90
N ALA A 394 11.48 -5.06 -10.52
CA ALA A 394 11.06 -3.80 -11.12
C ALA A 394 11.43 -3.71 -12.62
N ALA A 395 12.62 -4.20 -13.00
CA ALA A 395 13.03 -4.28 -14.40
C ALA A 395 12.15 -5.23 -15.23
N LEU A 396 11.82 -6.40 -14.66
CA LEU A 396 10.86 -7.34 -15.28
C LEU A 396 9.49 -6.70 -15.45
N SER A 397 9.02 -5.98 -14.43
CA SER A 397 7.77 -5.23 -14.47
C SER A 397 7.77 -4.19 -15.61
N ALA A 398 8.87 -3.45 -15.77
CA ALA A 398 9.03 -2.50 -16.87
C ALA A 398 8.98 -3.18 -18.24
N ALA A 399 9.67 -4.31 -18.39
CA ALA A 399 9.67 -5.09 -19.63
C ALA A 399 8.26 -5.56 -19.99
N LEU A 400 7.50 -6.08 -19.01
CA LEU A 400 6.11 -6.50 -19.18
C LEU A 400 5.20 -5.34 -19.63
N ALA A 401 5.34 -4.16 -19.03
CA ALA A 401 4.58 -2.99 -19.43
C ALA A 401 4.85 -2.59 -20.87
N LEU A 402 6.11 -2.66 -21.32
CA LEU A 402 6.54 -2.20 -22.64
C LEU A 402 6.29 -3.23 -23.76
N VAL A 403 6.28 -4.54 -23.45
CA VAL A 403 6.12 -5.62 -24.45
C VAL A 403 4.78 -5.57 -25.19
N GLY A 404 3.70 -5.16 -24.53
CA GLY A 404 2.36 -5.15 -25.14
C GLY A 404 1.92 -3.83 -25.76
N ALA A 405 2.81 -2.87 -25.99
CA ALA A 405 2.47 -1.57 -26.61
C ALA A 405 2.46 -1.66 -28.15
N ASP A 406 1.51 -2.43 -28.72
CA ASP A 406 1.49 -2.77 -30.16
C ASP A 406 1.20 -1.61 -31.13
N ARG A 407 0.88 -0.43 -30.68
CA ARG A 407 0.69 0.74 -31.55
C ARG A 407 1.97 1.30 -32.18
N ILE A 408 3.16 0.80 -31.79
CA ILE A 408 4.44 1.28 -32.31
C ILE A 408 5.05 0.19 -33.21
N ARG A 409 4.30 -0.27 -34.22
CA ARG A 409 4.77 -1.25 -35.22
C ARG A 409 6.02 -0.77 -36.01
N SER A 410 6.23 0.54 -36.08
CA SER A 410 7.37 1.17 -36.78
C SER A 410 8.70 1.10 -36.01
N TYR A 411 8.71 0.75 -34.71
CA TYR A 411 9.91 0.82 -33.85
C TYR A 411 10.31 -0.54 -33.25
N ARG A 412 10.06 -1.63 -33.93
CA ARG A 412 10.37 -2.98 -33.41
C ARG A 412 11.85 -3.14 -33.01
N PHE A 413 12.76 -2.53 -33.74
CA PHE A 413 14.21 -2.55 -33.46
C PHE A 413 14.58 -1.66 -32.25
N MET A 414 13.97 -0.48 -32.12
CA MET A 414 14.17 0.38 -30.93
C MET A 414 13.62 -0.27 -29.67
N ARG A 415 12.52 -1.04 -29.75
CA ARG A 415 11.90 -1.73 -28.63
C ARG A 415 12.77 -2.83 -28.04
N THR A 416 13.40 -3.67 -28.87
CA THR A 416 14.36 -4.69 -28.40
C THR A 416 15.59 -4.02 -27.78
N GLY A 417 16.07 -2.92 -28.33
CA GLY A 417 17.17 -2.13 -27.78
C GLY A 417 16.83 -1.50 -26.42
N THR A 418 15.64 -0.92 -26.28
CA THR A 418 15.20 -0.33 -24.99
C THR A 418 14.97 -1.36 -23.90
N VAL A 419 14.39 -2.52 -24.22
CA VAL A 419 14.20 -3.61 -23.25
C VAL A 419 15.56 -4.21 -22.86
N ALA A 420 16.42 -4.51 -23.82
CA ALA A 420 17.76 -5.04 -23.55
C ALA A 420 18.63 -4.04 -22.76
N GLY A 421 18.61 -2.77 -23.16
CA GLY A 421 19.30 -1.70 -22.42
C GLY A 421 18.75 -1.52 -21.00
N GLY A 422 17.44 -1.62 -20.81
CA GLY A 422 16.79 -1.59 -19.50
C GLY A 422 17.21 -2.76 -18.61
N ILE A 423 17.32 -3.97 -19.16
CA ILE A 423 17.77 -5.16 -18.42
C ILE A 423 19.26 -5.03 -18.04
N LEU A 424 20.10 -4.57 -18.95
CA LEU A 424 21.52 -4.33 -18.66
C LEU A 424 21.71 -3.24 -17.60
N LEU A 425 20.96 -2.16 -17.71
CA LEU A 425 20.94 -1.11 -16.68
C LEU A 425 20.50 -1.66 -15.32
N ALA A 426 19.44 -2.45 -15.30
CA ALA A 426 18.95 -3.06 -14.04
C ALA A 426 19.98 -4.04 -13.44
N ALA A 427 20.68 -4.81 -14.25
CA ALA A 427 21.76 -5.68 -13.78
C ALA A 427 22.92 -4.87 -13.18
N ALA A 428 23.33 -3.78 -13.84
CA ALA A 428 24.36 -2.86 -13.35
C ALA A 428 23.90 -2.19 -12.03
N LEU A 429 22.65 -1.73 -11.98
CA LEU A 429 22.06 -1.14 -10.78
C LEU A 429 21.93 -2.14 -9.65
N ALA A 430 21.55 -3.39 -9.91
CA ALA A 430 21.51 -4.44 -8.89
C ALA A 430 22.90 -4.73 -8.32
N TYR A 431 23.94 -4.70 -9.15
CA TYR A 431 25.33 -4.83 -8.69
C TYR A 431 25.76 -3.63 -7.81
N ALA A 432 25.26 -2.44 -8.09
CA ALA A 432 25.57 -1.21 -7.35
C ALA A 432 24.90 -1.12 -5.96
N VAL A 433 23.99 -2.04 -5.61
CA VAL A 433 23.36 -2.07 -4.27
C VAL A 433 24.43 -2.38 -3.21
N PRO A 434 24.67 -1.46 -2.23
CA PRO A 434 25.71 -1.64 -1.21
C PRO A 434 25.31 -2.63 -0.12
N ASP A 435 26.30 -3.17 0.57
CA ASP A 435 26.10 -3.93 1.81
C ASP A 435 25.73 -2.96 2.95
N LEU A 436 24.96 -3.47 3.92
CA LEU A 436 24.73 -2.74 5.16
C LEU A 436 26.02 -2.75 6.00
N PRO A 437 26.39 -1.61 6.60
CA PRO A 437 27.53 -1.53 7.50
C PRO A 437 27.40 -2.54 8.64
N ARG A 438 28.47 -3.22 8.98
CA ARG A 438 28.49 -4.22 10.06
C ARG A 438 28.18 -3.61 11.42
N GLU A 439 28.52 -2.34 11.59
CA GLU A 439 28.25 -1.53 12.78
C GLU A 439 26.75 -1.36 13.05
N LEU A 440 25.90 -1.33 12.00
CA LEU A 440 24.44 -1.28 12.12
C LEU A 440 23.81 -2.64 12.47
N ILE A 441 24.54 -3.74 12.26
CA ILE A 441 24.03 -5.10 12.50
C ILE A 441 24.45 -5.58 13.89
N ALA A 442 25.50 -4.99 14.48
CA ALA A 442 26.10 -5.39 15.74
C ALA A 442 25.42 -4.79 17.00
N PHE A 443 24.43 -3.92 16.82
CA PHE A 443 23.59 -3.34 17.86
C PHE A 443 22.13 -3.81 17.68
#